data_76f805402bd5a0395b7fde68a9e4e2c2
#
_entry.id   76f805402bd5a0395b7fde68a9e4e2c2
#
_cell.length_a   1.000
_cell.length_b   1.000
_cell.length_c   1.000
_cell.angle_alpha   90.00
_cell.angle_beta   90.00
_cell.angle_gamma   90.00
#
_symmetry.space_group_name_H-M   'P 1'
#
loop_
_entity.id
_entity.type
_entity.pdbx_description
1 polymer ?
#
loop_
_entity_poly.entity_id
_entity_poly.type
_entity_poly.pdbx_seq_one_letter_code
_entity_poly.pdbx_strand_id
1 'polypeptide(L)'
;NKSDGVTAVSNSLKEETINLFSITNNINVIPNFIDIEKYSKVKRNPYRSKLCPKGERLLIHTSNFRKVKRIQDVINVFCKINKEIPSKLIMIGDGPERANIESLTRSLCSLRDVMFIGKIPDVETVLYKADLFLLTSEKESFGLSALEAMASSVPVISSNAGGLPELVEEGISGFTCDIGDVNSMSEKAIKVLDKKNLSGFKENALRIANNYDINIILPKYVEFY
;
A
#
# COMPACT_ATOMS: atom_id res chain seq x y z
N ASN A 1 -2.20 -11.21 -30.86
CA ASN A 1 -3.32 -12.07 -31.25
C ASN A 1 -2.89 -13.49 -31.66
N LYS A 2 -1.86 -14.06 -31.00
CA LYS A 2 -1.41 -15.45 -31.23
C LYS A 2 -1.48 -16.30 -29.95
N SER A 3 -2.03 -15.75 -28.85
CA SER A 3 -2.24 -16.50 -27.60
C SER A 3 -3.67 -17.03 -27.53
N ASP A 4 -3.85 -18.19 -26.93
CA ASP A 4 -5.15 -18.86 -26.77
C ASP A 4 -6.01 -18.12 -25.73
N GLY A 5 -5.40 -17.37 -24.81
CA GLY A 5 -6.08 -16.52 -23.83
C GLY A 5 -5.19 -15.39 -23.30
N VAL A 6 -5.82 -14.38 -22.74
CA VAL A 6 -5.14 -13.21 -22.12
C VAL A 6 -5.80 -12.92 -20.78
N THR A 7 -4.97 -12.67 -19.76
CA THR A 7 -5.43 -12.24 -18.43
C THR A 7 -4.90 -10.86 -18.06
N ALA A 8 -5.65 -10.14 -17.23
CA ALA A 8 -5.21 -8.92 -16.56
C ALA A 8 -5.42 -9.06 -15.05
N VAL A 9 -4.61 -8.36 -14.27
CA VAL A 9 -4.67 -8.43 -12.79
C VAL A 9 -5.70 -7.47 -12.17
N SER A 10 -6.29 -6.59 -12.99
CA SER A 10 -7.36 -5.65 -12.58
C SER A 10 -8.21 -5.27 -13.79
N ASN A 11 -9.42 -4.77 -13.55
CA ASN A 11 -10.26 -4.21 -14.62
C ASN A 11 -9.60 -2.98 -15.24
N SER A 12 -8.99 -2.12 -14.42
CA SER A 12 -8.24 -0.95 -14.90
C SER A 12 -7.14 -1.35 -15.90
N LEU A 13 -6.33 -2.37 -15.59
CA LEU A 13 -5.30 -2.84 -16.52
C LEU A 13 -5.90 -3.47 -17.78
N LYS A 14 -7.00 -4.20 -17.66
CA LYS A 14 -7.74 -4.75 -18.81
C LYS A 14 -8.17 -3.63 -19.76
N GLU A 15 -8.82 -2.59 -19.25
CA GLU A 15 -9.30 -1.45 -20.03
C GLU A 15 -8.14 -0.68 -20.68
N GLU A 16 -7.08 -0.39 -19.91
CA GLU A 16 -5.87 0.24 -20.44
C GLU A 16 -5.27 -0.58 -21.59
N THR A 17 -5.20 -1.90 -21.44
CA THR A 17 -4.64 -2.81 -22.44
C THR A 17 -5.50 -2.83 -23.72
N ILE A 18 -6.81 -2.92 -23.58
CA ILE A 18 -7.75 -2.86 -24.73
C ILE A 18 -7.58 -1.57 -25.51
N ASN A 19 -7.52 -0.43 -24.78
CA ASN A 19 -7.44 0.90 -25.41
C ASN A 19 -6.09 1.12 -26.10
N LEU A 20 -4.97 0.74 -25.46
CA LEU A 20 -3.62 0.95 -26.00
C LEU A 20 -3.31 0.07 -27.22
N PHE A 21 -3.77 -1.17 -27.20
CA PHE A 21 -3.41 -2.16 -28.22
C PHE A 21 -4.55 -2.54 -29.15
N SER A 22 -5.72 -1.89 -29.02
CA SER A 22 -6.93 -2.17 -29.82
C SER A 22 -7.28 -3.68 -29.84
N ILE A 23 -7.18 -4.33 -28.67
CA ILE A 23 -7.42 -5.77 -28.55
C ILE A 23 -8.92 -6.04 -28.67
N THR A 24 -9.28 -6.96 -29.56
CA THR A 24 -10.67 -7.40 -29.76
C THR A 24 -11.00 -8.69 -29.00
N ASN A 25 -9.99 -9.46 -28.57
CA ASN A 25 -10.16 -10.67 -27.80
C ASN A 25 -10.61 -10.38 -26.38
N ASN A 26 -11.35 -11.29 -25.77
CA ASN A 26 -11.72 -11.18 -24.36
C ASN A 26 -10.48 -11.27 -23.47
N ILE A 27 -10.35 -10.35 -22.51
CA ILE A 27 -9.34 -10.39 -21.46
C ILE A 27 -10.04 -10.78 -20.16
N ASN A 28 -9.66 -11.90 -19.58
CA ASN A 28 -10.18 -12.34 -18.29
C ASN A 28 -9.43 -11.63 -17.15
N VAL A 29 -10.18 -11.12 -16.17
CA VAL A 29 -9.55 -10.50 -14.99
C VAL A 29 -9.37 -11.58 -13.93
N ILE A 30 -8.10 -11.88 -13.62
CA ILE A 30 -7.71 -12.76 -12.50
C ILE A 30 -6.73 -11.97 -11.67
N PRO A 31 -7.13 -11.52 -10.45
CA PRO A 31 -6.30 -10.65 -9.63
C PRO A 31 -5.04 -11.36 -9.13
N ASN A 32 -4.05 -10.59 -8.72
CA ASN A 32 -2.94 -11.11 -7.93
C ASN A 32 -3.45 -11.64 -6.59
N PHE A 33 -2.67 -12.49 -5.98
CA PHE A 33 -3.00 -13.15 -4.71
C PHE A 33 -1.84 -13.06 -3.70
N ILE A 34 -2.16 -13.40 -2.47
CA ILE A 34 -1.24 -13.41 -1.34
C ILE A 34 -1.48 -14.65 -0.48
N ASP A 35 -0.44 -15.15 0.15
CA ASP A 35 -0.56 -16.16 1.21
C ASP A 35 -0.88 -15.47 2.53
N ILE A 36 -2.17 -15.42 2.88
CA ILE A 36 -2.66 -14.78 4.11
C ILE A 36 -2.02 -15.40 5.37
N GLU A 37 -1.77 -16.71 5.38
CA GLU A 37 -1.15 -17.36 6.53
C GLU A 37 0.22 -16.79 6.85
N LYS A 38 1.02 -16.47 5.83
CA LYS A 38 2.34 -15.86 5.99
C LYS A 38 2.27 -14.55 6.80
N TYR A 39 1.23 -13.74 6.56
CA TYR A 39 1.05 -12.44 7.23
C TYR A 39 0.39 -12.57 8.61
N SER A 40 -0.48 -13.55 8.81
CA SER A 40 -1.17 -13.80 10.09
C SER A 40 -0.30 -14.49 11.14
N LYS A 41 0.63 -15.35 10.71
CA LYS A 41 1.52 -16.14 11.58
C LYS A 41 2.79 -15.41 12.02
N VAL A 42 2.93 -14.13 11.72
CA VAL A 42 4.09 -13.35 12.14
C VAL A 42 4.21 -13.34 13.67
N LYS A 43 5.34 -13.84 14.19
CA LYS A 43 5.62 -13.81 15.64
C LYS A 43 5.66 -12.35 16.10
N ARG A 44 4.69 -11.95 16.91
CA ARG A 44 4.60 -10.60 17.47
C ARG A 44 5.85 -10.32 18.29
N ASN A 45 6.68 -9.43 17.81
CA ASN A 45 7.91 -9.01 18.44
C ASN A 45 7.71 -7.66 19.16
N PRO A 46 8.15 -7.44 20.39
CA PRO A 46 7.93 -6.22 21.18
C PRO A 46 8.63 -4.95 20.64
N TYR A 47 9.28 -5.02 19.49
CA TYR A 47 10.02 -3.89 18.92
C TYR A 47 9.15 -2.66 18.58
N ARG A 48 7.82 -2.74 18.56
CA ARG A 48 6.98 -1.56 18.37
C ARG A 48 7.23 -0.49 19.45
N SER A 49 7.39 -0.90 20.71
CA SER A 49 7.69 0.02 21.82
C SER A 49 9.05 0.72 21.68
N LYS A 50 10.01 0.09 20.98
CA LYS A 50 11.29 0.73 20.66
C LYS A 50 11.17 1.71 19.49
N LEU A 51 10.32 1.42 18.50
CA LEU A 51 10.08 2.29 17.35
C LEU A 51 9.23 3.51 17.73
N CYS A 52 8.24 3.31 18.57
CA CYS A 52 7.25 4.30 18.99
C CYS A 52 7.19 4.38 20.53
N PRO A 53 8.28 4.85 21.20
CA PRO A 53 8.42 4.79 22.66
C PRO A 53 7.44 5.69 23.41
N LYS A 54 6.86 6.68 22.74
CA LYS A 54 5.87 7.62 23.32
C LYS A 54 4.44 7.31 22.88
N GLY A 55 4.22 6.14 22.24
CA GLY A 55 2.91 5.75 21.73
C GLY A 55 2.55 6.42 20.40
N GLU A 56 3.56 6.86 19.64
CA GLU A 56 3.38 7.45 18.32
C GLU A 56 2.66 6.45 17.36
N ARG A 57 2.00 6.98 16.34
CA ARG A 57 1.49 6.18 15.24
C ARG A 57 2.64 5.74 14.34
N LEU A 58 2.56 4.51 13.84
CA LEU A 58 3.55 3.97 12.91
C LEU A 58 2.97 3.89 11.51
N LEU A 59 3.54 4.67 10.60
CA LEU A 59 3.22 4.64 9.18
C LEU A 59 4.29 3.88 8.41
N ILE A 60 3.91 3.24 7.32
CA ILE A 60 4.84 2.51 6.46
C ILE A 60 4.58 2.82 4.99
N HIS A 61 5.65 2.85 4.21
CA HIS A 61 5.65 2.83 2.75
C HIS A 61 6.61 1.76 2.26
N THR A 62 6.20 1.02 1.22
CA THR A 62 7.06 0.02 0.55
C THR A 62 7.03 0.21 -0.94
N SER A 63 8.19 0.42 -1.58
CA SER A 63 8.31 0.48 -3.03
C SER A 63 9.76 0.37 -3.52
N ASN A 64 9.95 0.38 -4.84
CA ASN A 64 11.24 0.40 -5.52
C ASN A 64 11.78 1.82 -5.80
N PHE A 65 11.40 2.83 -5.06
CA PHE A 65 11.82 4.23 -5.09
C PHE A 65 12.10 4.80 -6.49
N ARG A 66 11.11 4.62 -7.41
CA ARG A 66 11.10 5.22 -8.75
C ARG A 66 10.16 6.43 -8.80
N LYS A 67 10.35 7.34 -9.76
CA LYS A 67 9.52 8.54 -9.94
C LYS A 67 8.03 8.23 -9.98
N VAL A 68 7.62 7.18 -10.69
CA VAL A 68 6.22 6.72 -10.79
C VAL A 68 5.58 6.40 -9.42
N LYS A 69 6.37 6.15 -8.39
CA LYS A 69 5.88 5.90 -7.01
C LYS A 69 5.63 7.19 -6.23
N ARG A 70 6.02 8.36 -6.77
CA ARG A 70 5.78 9.69 -6.16
C ARG A 70 6.10 9.73 -4.68
N ILE A 71 7.27 9.21 -4.31
CA ILE A 71 7.66 9.03 -2.89
C ILE A 71 7.78 10.37 -2.16
N GLN A 72 8.03 11.47 -2.88
CA GLN A 72 7.96 12.83 -2.32
C GLN A 72 6.60 13.13 -1.69
N ASP A 73 5.50 12.59 -2.27
CA ASP A 73 4.17 12.78 -1.71
C ASP A 73 3.97 11.98 -0.43
N VAL A 74 4.59 10.79 -0.29
CA VAL A 74 4.61 10.04 0.98
C VAL A 74 5.19 10.90 2.09
N ILE A 75 6.34 11.55 1.85
CA ILE A 75 6.99 12.44 2.84
C ILE A 75 6.12 13.65 3.14
N ASN A 76 5.55 14.29 2.10
CA ASN A 76 4.68 15.45 2.27
C ASN A 76 3.42 15.11 3.11
N VAL A 77 2.76 13.98 2.81
CA VAL A 77 1.61 13.47 3.57
C VAL A 77 2.01 13.18 5.01
N PHE A 78 3.12 12.45 5.21
CA PHE A 78 3.63 12.14 6.54
C PHE A 78 3.91 13.40 7.36
N CYS A 79 4.58 14.42 6.78
CA CYS A 79 4.89 15.66 7.50
C CYS A 79 3.64 16.43 7.93
N LYS A 80 2.55 16.37 7.15
CA LYS A 80 1.25 16.94 7.54
C LYS A 80 0.61 16.15 8.69
N ILE A 81 0.58 14.82 8.58
CA ILE A 81 0.04 13.94 9.64
C ILE A 81 0.80 14.16 10.94
N ASN A 82 2.15 14.21 10.91
CA ASN A 82 2.98 14.29 12.10
C ASN A 82 2.85 15.62 12.86
N LYS A 83 2.34 16.68 12.21
CA LYS A 83 1.99 17.95 12.88
C LYS A 83 0.75 17.82 13.79
N GLU A 84 -0.19 16.95 13.43
CA GLU A 84 -1.47 16.74 14.12
C GLU A 84 -1.41 15.54 15.07
N ILE A 85 -0.78 14.45 14.64
CA ILE A 85 -0.70 13.18 15.37
C ILE A 85 0.77 12.75 15.44
N PRO A 86 1.39 12.71 16.63
CA PRO A 86 2.77 12.23 16.78
C PRO A 86 2.95 10.86 16.10
N SER A 87 3.84 10.79 15.13
CA SER A 87 3.96 9.65 14.24
C SER A 87 5.41 9.37 13.86
N LYS A 88 5.66 8.12 13.45
CA LYS A 88 6.92 7.66 12.84
C LYS A 88 6.61 7.06 11.46
N LEU A 89 7.54 7.19 10.53
CA LEU A 89 7.45 6.62 9.19
C LEU A 89 8.61 5.66 8.93
N ILE A 90 8.29 4.45 8.48
CA ILE A 90 9.28 3.50 7.95
C ILE A 90 9.16 3.47 6.43
N MET A 91 10.29 3.73 5.76
CA MET A 91 10.45 3.67 4.31
C MET A 91 11.19 2.40 3.95
N ILE A 92 10.48 1.44 3.34
CA ILE A 92 11.02 0.14 2.95
C ILE A 92 11.25 0.14 1.44
N GLY A 93 12.44 -0.23 1.02
CA GLY A 93 12.82 -0.30 -0.38
C GLY A 93 14.04 0.53 -0.72
N ASP A 94 14.35 0.57 -2.01
CA ASP A 94 15.48 1.30 -2.54
C ASP A 94 15.28 1.61 -4.03
N GLY A 95 15.99 2.60 -4.55
CA GLY A 95 15.92 2.96 -5.95
C GLY A 95 16.47 4.34 -6.26
N PRO A 96 16.33 4.79 -7.54
CA PRO A 96 16.97 6.02 -8.02
C PRO A 96 16.60 7.28 -7.23
N GLU A 97 15.38 7.34 -6.69
CA GLU A 97 14.89 8.54 -5.98
C GLU A 97 15.34 8.60 -4.50
N ARG A 98 16.01 7.58 -3.97
CA ARG A 98 16.33 7.49 -2.54
C ARG A 98 17.08 8.72 -2.03
N ALA A 99 18.17 9.13 -2.69
CA ALA A 99 18.97 10.27 -2.26
C ALA A 99 18.17 11.57 -2.25
N ASN A 100 17.33 11.78 -3.27
CA ASN A 100 16.45 12.95 -3.37
C ASN A 100 15.43 12.97 -2.22
N ILE A 101 14.84 11.82 -1.89
CA ILE A 101 13.83 11.69 -0.84
C ILE A 101 14.44 11.86 0.55
N GLU A 102 15.63 11.34 0.81
CA GLU A 102 16.36 11.57 2.06
C GLU A 102 16.70 13.07 2.24
N SER A 103 17.11 13.75 1.15
CA SER A 103 17.37 15.21 1.16
C SER A 103 16.09 16.00 1.44
N LEU A 104 14.99 15.66 0.75
CA LEU A 104 13.68 16.27 0.99
C LEU A 104 13.22 16.08 2.44
N THR A 105 13.39 14.88 2.97
CA THR A 105 13.02 14.56 4.36
C THR A 105 13.77 15.45 5.35
N ARG A 106 15.07 15.70 5.13
CA ARG A 106 15.87 16.59 5.98
C ARG A 106 15.37 18.03 5.96
N SER A 107 14.82 18.49 4.85
CA SER A 107 14.32 19.86 4.70
C SER A 107 12.92 20.07 5.27
N LEU A 108 12.07 19.04 5.27
CA LEU A 108 10.65 19.16 5.62
C LEU A 108 10.30 18.62 7.02
N CYS A 109 10.98 17.57 7.46
CA CYS A 109 10.65 16.84 8.68
C CYS A 109 11.91 16.57 9.53
N SER A 110 11.69 16.10 10.76
CA SER A 110 12.77 15.54 11.55
C SER A 110 13.17 14.16 11.03
N LEU A 111 14.45 13.95 10.68
CA LEU A 111 15.00 12.63 10.39
C LEU A 111 14.84 11.61 11.53
N ARG A 112 14.57 12.09 12.74
CA ARG A 112 14.29 11.22 13.89
C ARG A 112 12.95 10.50 13.75
N ASP A 113 12.06 10.99 12.88
CA ASP A 113 10.71 10.48 12.71
C ASP A 113 10.56 9.65 11.44
N VAL A 114 11.57 9.63 10.56
CA VAL A 114 11.57 8.87 9.30
C VAL A 114 12.77 7.94 9.24
N MET A 115 12.53 6.64 9.07
CA MET A 115 13.56 5.62 8.96
C MET A 115 13.58 4.99 7.57
N PHE A 116 14.72 5.06 6.89
CA PHE A 116 14.97 4.38 5.62
C PHE A 116 15.71 3.08 5.88
N ILE A 117 15.04 1.94 5.81
CA ILE A 117 15.61 0.64 6.19
C ILE A 117 16.11 -0.19 5.00
N GLY A 118 15.99 0.34 3.76
CA GLY A 118 16.39 -0.38 2.56
C GLY A 118 15.44 -1.54 2.21
N LYS A 119 15.90 -2.44 1.36
CA LYS A 119 15.14 -3.64 0.97
C LYS A 119 15.23 -4.69 2.08
N ILE A 120 14.11 -5.29 2.40
CA ILE A 120 14.03 -6.41 3.34
C ILE A 120 13.26 -7.58 2.68
N PRO A 121 13.65 -8.83 2.92
CA PRO A 121 12.98 -9.99 2.33
C PRO A 121 11.60 -10.26 2.94
N ASP A 122 11.46 -10.06 4.25
CA ASP A 122 10.27 -10.44 5.03
C ASP A 122 9.53 -9.18 5.49
N VAL A 123 8.88 -8.49 4.54
CA VAL A 123 8.19 -7.21 4.78
C VAL A 123 7.07 -7.35 5.82
N GLU A 124 6.42 -8.51 5.90
CA GLU A 124 5.40 -8.84 6.88
C GLU A 124 5.87 -8.66 8.32
N THR A 125 7.17 -8.89 8.61
CA THR A 125 7.77 -8.72 9.94
C THR A 125 7.79 -7.27 10.42
N VAL A 126 7.56 -6.33 9.51
CA VAL A 126 7.47 -4.90 9.80
C VAL A 126 6.04 -4.40 9.64
N LEU A 127 5.32 -4.83 8.58
CA LEU A 127 3.97 -4.38 8.27
C LEU A 127 2.99 -4.58 9.44
N TYR A 128 2.96 -5.76 10.08
CA TYR A 128 2.02 -6.04 11.17
C TYR A 128 2.08 -5.06 12.36
N LYS A 129 3.15 -4.27 12.43
CA LYS A 129 3.35 -3.24 13.48
C LYS A 129 2.70 -1.91 13.14
N ALA A 130 2.37 -1.69 11.87
CA ALA A 130 1.91 -0.40 11.37
C ALA A 130 0.46 -0.09 11.76
N ASP A 131 0.18 1.20 11.77
CA ASP A 131 -1.16 1.74 11.91
C ASP A 131 -1.74 2.18 10.57
N LEU A 132 -0.87 2.53 9.60
CA LEU A 132 -1.28 3.01 8.29
C LEU A 132 -0.22 2.72 7.24
N PHE A 133 -0.67 2.38 6.03
CA PHE A 133 0.18 2.25 4.85
C PHE A 133 -0.10 3.40 3.86
N LEU A 134 0.96 3.99 3.33
CA LEU A 134 0.87 5.08 2.34
C LEU A 134 1.35 4.59 0.97
N LEU A 135 0.56 4.78 -0.08
CA LEU A 135 0.91 4.41 -1.46
C LEU A 135 0.47 5.49 -2.46
N THR A 136 1.38 6.35 -2.86
CA THR A 136 1.13 7.57 -3.64
C THR A 136 1.43 7.41 -5.14
N SER A 137 1.45 6.19 -5.64
CA SER A 137 1.86 5.86 -7.01
C SER A 137 1.05 6.62 -8.06
N GLU A 138 1.71 7.01 -9.15
CA GLU A 138 1.07 7.57 -10.35
C GLU A 138 0.50 6.48 -11.26
N LYS A 139 1.13 5.30 -11.26
CA LYS A 139 0.67 4.10 -11.98
C LYS A 139 0.82 2.87 -11.09
N GLU A 140 -0.24 2.07 -11.04
CA GLU A 140 -0.26 0.82 -10.29
C GLU A 140 -1.21 -0.18 -10.97
N SER A 141 -0.70 -1.31 -11.42
CA SER A 141 -1.55 -2.29 -12.12
C SER A 141 -2.54 -2.99 -11.18
N PHE A 142 -2.15 -3.22 -9.92
CA PHE A 142 -2.96 -3.90 -8.92
C PHE A 142 -2.76 -3.33 -7.51
N GLY A 143 -1.51 -3.19 -7.06
CA GLY A 143 -1.18 -2.72 -5.73
C GLY A 143 -0.78 -3.84 -4.76
N LEU A 144 0.11 -4.76 -5.14
CA LEU A 144 0.57 -5.86 -4.26
C LEU A 144 1.04 -5.36 -2.89
N SER A 145 1.80 -4.26 -2.82
CA SER A 145 2.26 -3.71 -1.54
C SER A 145 1.11 -3.21 -0.64
N ALA A 146 0.02 -2.73 -1.25
CA ALA A 146 -1.19 -2.39 -0.51
C ALA A 146 -1.90 -3.65 0.00
N LEU A 147 -2.00 -4.70 -0.84
CA LEU A 147 -2.56 -5.98 -0.42
C LEU A 147 -1.76 -6.62 0.72
N GLU A 148 -0.43 -6.58 0.67
CA GLU A 148 0.47 -7.04 1.75
C GLU A 148 0.22 -6.28 3.07
N ALA A 149 0.03 -4.96 2.99
CA ALA A 149 -0.32 -4.16 4.15
C ALA A 149 -1.70 -4.56 4.72
N MET A 150 -2.70 -4.71 3.86
CA MET A 150 -4.06 -5.11 4.26
C MET A 150 -4.09 -6.51 4.88
N ALA A 151 -3.31 -7.47 4.33
CA ALA A 151 -3.14 -8.81 4.90
C ALA A 151 -2.47 -8.79 6.28
N SER A 152 -1.68 -7.75 6.55
CA SER A 152 -1.10 -7.47 7.88
C SER A 152 -2.05 -6.67 8.80
N SER A 153 -3.33 -6.55 8.45
CA SER A 153 -4.32 -5.72 9.16
C SER A 153 -3.93 -4.23 9.19
N VAL A 154 -3.39 -3.69 8.11
CA VAL A 154 -2.99 -2.28 8.01
C VAL A 154 -3.84 -1.58 6.96
N PRO A 155 -4.63 -0.57 7.34
CA PRO A 155 -5.42 0.21 6.40
C PRO A 155 -4.53 1.03 5.47
N VAL A 156 -5.05 1.38 4.30
CA VAL A 156 -4.30 1.99 3.21
C VAL A 156 -4.85 3.38 2.88
N ILE A 157 -3.95 4.36 2.74
CA ILE A 157 -4.22 5.60 2.01
C ILE A 157 -3.43 5.52 0.71
N SER A 158 -4.11 5.58 -0.41
CA SER A 158 -3.46 5.51 -1.72
C SER A 158 -3.93 6.60 -2.67
N SER A 159 -3.18 6.76 -3.78
CA SER A 159 -3.71 7.41 -4.96
C SER A 159 -4.80 6.53 -5.60
N ASN A 160 -5.67 7.14 -6.43
CA ASN A 160 -6.68 6.44 -7.23
C ASN A 160 -6.10 5.85 -8.54
N ALA A 161 -4.81 5.50 -8.55
CA ALA A 161 -4.10 5.02 -9.73
C ALA A 161 -4.41 3.55 -10.05
N GLY A 162 -4.77 3.28 -11.29
CA GLY A 162 -4.90 1.93 -11.84
C GLY A 162 -5.83 1.02 -11.04
N GLY A 163 -5.35 -0.13 -10.60
CA GLY A 163 -6.13 -1.12 -9.84
C GLY A 163 -6.32 -0.81 -8.34
N LEU A 164 -5.74 0.28 -7.80
CA LEU A 164 -5.87 0.60 -6.38
C LEU A 164 -7.31 0.84 -5.90
N PRO A 165 -8.19 1.53 -6.67
CA PRO A 165 -9.60 1.67 -6.29
C PRO A 165 -10.39 0.36 -6.29
N GLU A 166 -9.90 -0.69 -6.97
CA GLU A 166 -10.52 -2.03 -6.94
C GLU A 166 -10.14 -2.80 -5.67
N LEU A 167 -9.03 -2.44 -5.04
CA LEU A 167 -8.50 -3.08 -3.83
C LEU A 167 -8.91 -2.36 -2.55
N VAL A 168 -8.87 -1.02 -2.54
CA VAL A 168 -9.13 -0.20 -1.35
C VAL A 168 -10.59 0.23 -1.33
N GLU A 169 -11.39 -0.33 -0.42
CA GLU A 169 -12.79 0.07 -0.21
C GLU A 169 -12.84 1.40 0.55
N GLU A 170 -13.39 2.44 -0.10
CA GLU A 170 -13.45 3.83 0.37
C GLU A 170 -14.20 3.95 1.71
N GLY A 171 -13.51 4.48 2.74
CA GLY A 171 -14.08 4.66 4.08
C GLY A 171 -14.23 3.37 4.90
N ILE A 172 -13.80 2.23 4.37
CA ILE A 172 -13.93 0.90 4.98
C ILE A 172 -12.55 0.32 5.32
N SER A 173 -11.69 0.07 4.32
CA SER A 173 -10.31 -0.43 4.52
C SER A 173 -9.25 0.64 4.38
N GLY A 174 -9.65 1.83 3.99
CA GLY A 174 -8.80 2.96 3.74
C GLY A 174 -9.48 4.01 2.89
N PHE A 175 -8.68 4.78 2.14
CA PHE A 175 -9.17 5.78 1.21
C PHE A 175 -8.28 5.86 -0.01
N THR A 176 -8.90 6.18 -1.15
CA THR A 176 -8.19 6.61 -2.36
C THR A 176 -8.35 8.12 -2.56
N CYS A 177 -7.33 8.77 -3.14
CA CYS A 177 -7.31 10.20 -3.40
C CYS A 177 -6.72 10.46 -4.79
N ASP A 178 -6.96 11.63 -5.35
CA ASP A 178 -6.37 12.00 -6.62
C ASP A 178 -4.85 11.99 -6.55
N ILE A 179 -4.21 11.63 -7.67
CA ILE A 179 -2.75 11.57 -7.78
C ILE A 179 -2.16 12.94 -7.45
N GLY A 180 -1.31 12.98 -6.42
CA GLY A 180 -0.67 14.21 -5.96
C GLY A 180 -1.49 15.06 -4.99
N ASP A 181 -2.71 14.68 -4.65
CA ASP A 181 -3.52 15.38 -3.65
C ASP A 181 -3.08 15.03 -2.23
N VAL A 182 -1.93 15.60 -1.84
CA VAL A 182 -1.32 15.45 -0.52
C VAL A 182 -2.27 15.94 0.60
N ASN A 183 -3.12 16.92 0.34
CA ASN A 183 -4.02 17.47 1.34
C ASN A 183 -5.10 16.45 1.70
N SER A 184 -5.85 15.98 0.71
CA SER A 184 -6.88 14.97 0.90
C SER A 184 -6.31 13.68 1.52
N MET A 185 -5.13 13.23 1.03
CA MET A 185 -4.46 12.06 1.60
C MET A 185 -4.16 12.23 3.09
N SER A 186 -3.66 13.41 3.51
CA SER A 186 -3.34 13.66 4.92
C SER A 186 -4.58 13.77 5.80
N GLU A 187 -5.64 14.43 5.34
CA GLU A 187 -6.91 14.53 6.07
C GLU A 187 -7.57 13.16 6.27
N LYS A 188 -7.64 12.35 5.21
CA LYS A 188 -8.17 10.99 5.27
C LYS A 188 -7.31 10.07 6.15
N ALA A 189 -5.99 10.23 6.11
CA ALA A 189 -5.06 9.51 6.99
C ALA A 189 -5.29 9.84 8.47
N ILE A 190 -5.47 11.11 8.81
CA ILE A 190 -5.78 11.55 10.17
C ILE A 190 -7.11 10.92 10.65
N LYS A 191 -8.14 10.88 9.79
CA LYS A 191 -9.41 10.23 10.09
C LYS A 191 -9.25 8.73 10.38
N VAL A 192 -8.41 8.02 9.61
CA VAL A 192 -8.13 6.59 9.84
C VAL A 192 -7.37 6.39 11.15
N LEU A 193 -6.39 7.26 11.45
CA LEU A 193 -5.52 7.16 12.63
C LEU A 193 -6.21 7.56 13.94
N ASP A 194 -7.42 8.12 13.90
CA ASP A 194 -8.20 8.37 15.11
C ASP A 194 -8.42 7.06 15.88
N LYS A 195 -8.24 7.12 17.20
CA LYS A 195 -8.34 5.94 18.09
C LYS A 195 -9.68 5.22 17.98
N LYS A 196 -10.76 5.96 17.70
CA LYS A 196 -12.13 5.41 17.60
C LYS A 196 -12.33 4.64 16.28
N ASN A 197 -11.60 5.01 15.23
CA ASN A 197 -11.80 4.48 13.89
C ASN A 197 -10.82 3.36 13.54
N LEU A 198 -9.58 3.44 14.05
CA LEU A 198 -8.47 2.62 13.60
C LEU A 198 -8.71 1.11 13.66
N SER A 199 -9.36 0.60 14.73
CA SER A 199 -9.63 -0.84 14.87
C SER A 199 -10.54 -1.35 13.76
N GLY A 200 -11.61 -0.61 13.45
CA GLY A 200 -12.54 -0.98 12.38
C GLY A 200 -11.88 -0.99 11.00
N PHE A 201 -11.04 0.03 10.71
CA PHE A 201 -10.27 0.03 9.47
C PHE A 201 -9.30 -1.15 9.37
N LYS A 202 -8.61 -1.51 10.47
CA LYS A 202 -7.70 -2.65 10.54
C LYS A 202 -8.40 -3.99 10.28
N GLU A 203 -9.54 -4.22 10.90
CA GLU A 203 -10.36 -5.42 10.72
C GLU A 203 -10.86 -5.55 9.28
N ASN A 204 -11.37 -4.45 8.73
CA ASN A 204 -11.86 -4.43 7.36
C ASN A 204 -10.74 -4.60 6.32
N ALA A 205 -9.56 -4.02 6.55
CA ALA A 205 -8.41 -4.24 5.67
C ALA A 205 -8.09 -5.74 5.55
N LEU A 206 -7.99 -6.46 6.67
CA LEU A 206 -7.76 -7.90 6.67
C LEU A 206 -8.93 -8.67 6.01
N ARG A 207 -10.18 -8.29 6.31
CA ARG A 207 -11.37 -8.92 5.72
C ARG A 207 -11.34 -8.85 4.19
N ILE A 208 -10.97 -7.69 3.63
CA ILE A 208 -10.87 -7.52 2.17
C ILE A 208 -9.68 -8.29 1.61
N ALA A 209 -8.52 -8.27 2.28
CA ALA A 209 -7.35 -9.02 1.85
C ALA A 209 -7.62 -10.52 1.74
N ASN A 210 -8.45 -11.09 2.60
CA ASN A 210 -8.84 -12.50 2.56
C ASN A 210 -9.50 -12.91 1.23
N ASN A 211 -10.15 -11.99 0.50
CA ASN A 211 -10.71 -12.28 -0.81
C ASN A 211 -9.64 -12.55 -1.89
N TYR A 212 -8.39 -12.18 -1.60
CA TYR A 212 -7.23 -12.35 -2.47
C TYR A 212 -6.27 -13.44 -1.96
N ASP A 213 -6.76 -14.34 -1.07
CA ASP A 213 -5.96 -15.48 -0.61
C ASP A 213 -5.59 -16.41 -1.77
N ILE A 214 -4.37 -16.95 -1.72
CA ILE A 214 -3.85 -17.89 -2.73
C ILE A 214 -4.81 -19.05 -2.97
N ASN A 215 -5.45 -19.58 -1.92
CA ASN A 215 -6.38 -20.71 -2.03
C ASN A 215 -7.68 -20.35 -2.76
N ILE A 216 -8.03 -19.06 -2.86
CA ILE A 216 -9.19 -18.57 -3.59
C ILE A 216 -8.84 -18.21 -5.04
N ILE A 217 -7.68 -17.61 -5.26
CA ILE A 217 -7.32 -17.05 -6.57
C ILE A 217 -6.56 -18.05 -7.44
N LEU A 218 -5.66 -18.87 -6.87
CA LEU A 218 -4.88 -19.84 -7.64
C LEU A 218 -5.75 -20.82 -8.46
N PRO A 219 -6.87 -21.36 -7.93
CA PRO A 219 -7.77 -22.21 -8.73
C PRO A 219 -8.27 -21.54 -10.02
N LYS A 220 -8.53 -20.22 -10.01
CA LYS A 220 -8.96 -19.46 -11.21
C LYS A 220 -7.87 -19.43 -12.28
N TYR A 221 -6.59 -19.37 -11.89
CA TYR A 221 -5.47 -19.47 -12.82
C TYR A 221 -5.38 -20.89 -13.40
N VAL A 222 -5.52 -21.92 -12.54
CA VAL A 222 -5.45 -23.32 -12.98
C VAL A 222 -6.59 -23.67 -13.94
N GLU A 223 -7.79 -23.14 -13.70
CA GLU A 223 -8.95 -23.35 -14.62
C GLU A 223 -8.74 -22.64 -15.96
N PHE A 224 -8.03 -21.50 -15.95
CA PHE A 224 -7.79 -20.72 -17.16
C PHE A 224 -6.73 -21.35 -18.07
N TYR A 225 -5.73 -22.04 -17.52
CA TYR A 225 -4.62 -22.67 -18.26
C TYR A 225 -4.90 -24.16 -18.58
#